data_c12f9ed5b6f1b4d01014e0287872524c
#
_entry.id   c12f9ed5b6f1b4d01014e0287872524c
#
_cell.length_a   1.000
_cell.length_b   1.000
_cell.length_c   1.000
_cell.angle_alpha   90.00
_cell.angle_beta   90.00
_cell.angle_gamma   90.00
#
_symmetry.space_group_name_H-M   'P 1'
#
loop_
_entity.id
_entity.type
_entity.pdbx_description
1 polymer ?
#
loop_
_entity_poly.entity_id
_entity_poly.type
_entity_poly.pdbx_seq_one_letter_code
_entity_poly.pdbx_strand_id
1 'polypeptide(L)'
;MENAYAAMLRTIVQGLDVVGDRWALLILREAFYGCNRFEQFRQNTGISRATLTRRLNDLVDNDVLYKRPLGSSKRVEYNFTARGLGLFGASLLAQDLENQWREKGDPESPVTVHTVCQQPFKPKAVCRHCRMELKPEDIQWQRIESGYSELIELGNTGNSRRTRDSHSSKSSRVASLIGDRWTLLILIACFLGTTRFDDFSQQLNIAPGILTERLKSLMSAGLMTRETYSSNPPRYEYTLTPKGHASYTFVIALRQWILEGCRDELPAANMIHGPCGQPLKQEIVCGHCEQKPWPRDVVIKND
;
A
#
# COMPACT_ATOMS: atom_id res chain seq x y z
N MET A 1 -2.31 -21.11 -22.53
CA MET A 1 -1.33 -20.88 -21.43
C MET A 1 -1.55 -19.46 -20.95
N GLU A 2 -1.87 -19.30 -19.68
CA GLU A 2 -2.03 -17.98 -19.06
C GLU A 2 -0.71 -17.22 -19.15
N ASN A 3 -0.77 -15.95 -19.56
CA ASN A 3 0.42 -15.12 -19.63
C ASN A 3 0.92 -14.80 -18.20
N ALA A 4 2.21 -14.98 -17.95
CA ALA A 4 2.84 -14.72 -16.67
C ALA A 4 2.58 -13.31 -16.09
N TYR A 5 2.39 -12.33 -16.96
CA TYR A 5 2.03 -10.97 -16.57
C TYR A 5 0.58 -10.86 -16.07
N ALA A 6 -0.36 -11.51 -16.74
CA ALA A 6 -1.76 -11.55 -16.31
C ALA A 6 -1.89 -12.26 -14.95
N ALA A 7 -1.17 -13.38 -14.76
CA ALA A 7 -1.10 -14.07 -13.47
C ALA A 7 -0.53 -13.17 -12.35
N MET A 8 0.55 -12.42 -12.63
CA MET A 8 1.12 -11.46 -11.68
C MET A 8 0.12 -10.37 -11.29
N LEU A 9 -0.61 -9.80 -12.26
CA LEU A 9 -1.60 -8.76 -11.98
C LEU A 9 -2.81 -9.28 -11.21
N ARG A 10 -3.29 -10.49 -11.52
CA ARG A 10 -4.34 -11.16 -10.70
C ARG A 10 -3.89 -11.28 -9.25
N THR A 11 -2.68 -11.75 -9.04
CA THR A 11 -2.09 -11.87 -7.72
C THR A 11 -2.00 -10.53 -7.00
N ILE A 12 -1.57 -9.45 -7.69
CA ILE A 12 -1.55 -8.12 -7.11
C ILE A 12 -2.97 -7.68 -6.72
N VAL A 13 -3.96 -7.86 -7.58
CA VAL A 13 -5.36 -7.54 -7.28
C VAL A 13 -5.87 -8.32 -6.07
N GLN A 14 -5.66 -9.63 -6.03
CA GLN A 14 -6.05 -10.47 -4.89
C GLN A 14 -5.38 -10.03 -3.58
N GLY A 15 -4.08 -9.73 -3.62
CA GLY A 15 -3.38 -9.25 -2.45
C GLY A 15 -3.86 -7.86 -1.99
N LEU A 16 -4.20 -6.97 -2.94
CA LEU A 16 -4.80 -5.68 -2.62
C LEU A 16 -6.22 -5.80 -2.06
N ASP A 17 -6.97 -6.84 -2.40
CA ASP A 17 -8.28 -7.11 -1.77
C ASP A 17 -8.14 -7.44 -0.27
N VAL A 18 -6.99 -7.96 0.15
CA VAL A 18 -6.69 -8.25 1.57
C VAL A 18 -6.21 -7.02 2.33
N VAL A 19 -5.23 -6.27 1.78
CA VAL A 19 -4.55 -5.19 2.50
C VAL A 19 -4.75 -3.81 1.88
N GLY A 20 -5.37 -3.71 0.70
CA GLY A 20 -5.53 -2.47 -0.05
C GLY A 20 -6.83 -1.72 0.26
N ASP A 21 -7.44 -1.91 1.42
CA ASP A 21 -8.58 -1.11 1.85
C ASP A 21 -8.27 -0.32 3.14
N ARG A 22 -8.96 0.80 3.31
CA ARG A 22 -8.76 1.70 4.43
C ARG A 22 -8.76 1.02 5.80
N TRP A 23 -9.69 0.10 6.01
CA TRP A 23 -9.87 -0.53 7.32
C TRP A 23 -8.77 -1.56 7.60
N ALA A 24 -8.35 -2.32 6.58
CA ALA A 24 -7.21 -3.22 6.70
C ALA A 24 -5.94 -2.44 7.05
N LEU A 25 -5.65 -1.33 6.35
CA LEU A 25 -4.50 -0.48 6.65
C LEU A 25 -4.53 0.08 8.09
N LEU A 26 -5.70 0.54 8.56
CA LEU A 26 -5.84 1.03 9.93
C LEU A 26 -5.67 -0.07 10.97
N ILE A 27 -6.24 -1.26 10.76
CA ILE A 27 -6.08 -2.42 11.65
C ILE A 27 -4.61 -2.83 11.72
N LEU A 28 -3.93 -2.95 10.59
CA LEU A 28 -2.52 -3.31 10.52
C LEU A 28 -1.64 -2.29 11.23
N ARG A 29 -1.89 -0.99 11.04
CA ARG A 29 -1.19 0.08 11.77
C ARG A 29 -1.32 -0.10 13.28
N GLU A 30 -2.55 -0.26 13.78
CA GLU A 30 -2.79 -0.44 15.22
C GLU A 30 -2.14 -1.73 15.75
N ALA A 31 -2.17 -2.81 14.94
CA ALA A 31 -1.53 -4.07 15.32
C ALA A 31 0.00 -3.90 15.44
N PHE A 32 0.66 -3.14 14.55
CA PHE A 32 2.08 -2.83 14.67
C PHE A 32 2.39 -1.93 15.88
N TYR A 33 1.42 -1.14 16.35
CA TYR A 33 1.51 -0.38 17.60
C TYR A 33 1.18 -1.21 18.85
N GLY A 34 1.03 -2.54 18.70
CA GLY A 34 0.82 -3.46 19.81
C GLY A 34 -0.64 -3.73 20.16
N CYS A 35 -1.60 -3.18 19.43
CA CYS A 35 -3.00 -3.57 19.60
C CYS A 35 -3.20 -5.00 19.14
N ASN A 36 -3.74 -5.83 20.00
CA ASN A 36 -4.00 -7.24 19.68
C ASN A 36 -5.39 -7.73 20.10
N ARG A 37 -6.24 -6.86 20.66
CA ARG A 37 -7.59 -7.21 21.12
C ARG A 37 -8.66 -6.49 20.32
N PHE A 38 -9.77 -7.17 20.07
CA PHE A 38 -10.90 -6.66 19.30
C PHE A 38 -11.35 -5.26 19.75
N GLU A 39 -11.55 -5.05 21.05
CA GLU A 39 -12.05 -3.78 21.57
C GLU A 39 -10.99 -2.65 21.44
N GLN A 40 -9.69 -2.98 21.53
CA GLN A 40 -8.62 -2.00 21.27
C GLN A 40 -8.66 -1.51 19.83
N PHE A 41 -8.73 -2.43 18.85
CA PHE A 41 -8.90 -2.06 17.46
C PHE A 41 -10.13 -1.18 17.25
N ARG A 42 -11.27 -1.55 17.83
CA ARG A 42 -12.52 -0.80 17.69
C ARG A 42 -12.39 0.62 18.26
N GLN A 43 -11.82 0.77 19.42
CA GLN A 43 -11.65 2.08 20.09
C GLN A 43 -10.67 2.98 19.34
N ASN A 44 -9.55 2.42 18.85
CA ASN A 44 -8.51 3.21 18.20
C ASN A 44 -8.88 3.61 16.78
N THR A 45 -9.58 2.75 16.04
CA THR A 45 -9.92 3.02 14.64
C THR A 45 -11.31 3.62 14.44
N GLY A 46 -12.21 3.49 15.41
CA GLY A 46 -13.61 3.89 15.26
C GLY A 46 -14.44 3.01 14.33
N ILE A 47 -13.90 1.86 13.89
CA ILE A 47 -14.55 0.92 12.99
C ILE A 47 -15.79 0.28 13.62
N SER A 48 -16.85 0.06 12.84
CA SER A 48 -18.04 -0.67 13.31
C SER A 48 -17.70 -2.12 13.66
N ARG A 49 -18.40 -2.69 14.66
CA ARG A 49 -18.18 -4.08 15.09
C ARG A 49 -18.29 -5.07 13.93
N ALA A 50 -19.30 -4.92 13.09
CA ALA A 50 -19.52 -5.83 11.95
C ALA A 50 -18.37 -5.75 10.93
N THR A 51 -17.93 -4.54 10.57
CA THR A 51 -16.81 -4.34 9.64
C THR A 51 -15.49 -4.84 10.23
N LEU A 52 -15.23 -4.57 11.53
CA LEU A 52 -14.03 -5.06 12.20
C LEU A 52 -13.96 -6.57 12.24
N THR A 53 -15.07 -7.24 12.58
CA THR A 53 -15.16 -8.72 12.60
C THR A 53 -14.81 -9.28 11.23
N ARG A 54 -15.42 -8.74 10.17
CA ARG A 54 -15.16 -9.19 8.81
C ARG A 54 -13.68 -8.99 8.45
N ARG A 55 -13.11 -7.80 8.66
CA ARG A 55 -11.72 -7.49 8.29
C ARG A 55 -10.70 -8.30 9.08
N LEU A 56 -10.92 -8.51 10.38
CA LEU A 56 -10.06 -9.39 11.17
C LEU A 56 -10.13 -10.86 10.69
N ASN A 57 -11.30 -11.34 10.29
CA ASN A 57 -11.41 -12.67 9.69
C ASN A 57 -10.73 -12.72 8.32
N ASP A 58 -10.93 -11.73 7.44
CA ASP A 58 -10.24 -11.64 6.14
C ASP A 58 -8.72 -11.69 6.32
N LEU A 59 -8.16 -10.98 7.32
CA LEU A 59 -6.73 -10.99 7.61
C LEU A 59 -6.24 -12.34 8.19
N VAL A 60 -7.08 -13.03 8.94
CA VAL A 60 -6.76 -14.38 9.47
C VAL A 60 -6.83 -15.42 8.34
N ASP A 61 -7.86 -15.40 7.51
CA ASP A 61 -8.07 -16.34 6.42
C ASP A 61 -6.98 -16.24 5.34
N ASN A 62 -6.35 -15.04 5.23
CA ASN A 62 -5.22 -14.78 4.31
C ASN A 62 -3.84 -14.86 4.98
N ASP A 63 -3.73 -15.51 6.14
CA ASP A 63 -2.48 -15.76 6.86
C ASP A 63 -1.67 -14.47 7.18
N VAL A 64 -2.35 -13.35 7.39
CA VAL A 64 -1.73 -12.10 7.87
C VAL A 64 -1.72 -12.06 9.39
N LEU A 65 -2.84 -12.44 10.00
CA LEU A 65 -2.99 -12.55 11.45
C LEU A 65 -3.38 -13.98 11.83
N TYR A 66 -3.16 -14.33 13.09
CA TYR A 66 -3.71 -15.55 13.69
C TYR A 66 -4.38 -15.25 15.02
N LYS A 67 -5.35 -16.08 15.38
CA LYS A 67 -6.06 -15.98 16.67
C LYS A 67 -5.35 -16.82 17.73
N ARG A 68 -5.04 -16.22 18.88
CA ARG A 68 -4.53 -16.90 20.05
C ARG A 68 -5.54 -16.82 21.20
N PRO A 69 -6.04 -17.95 21.73
CA PRO A 69 -6.93 -17.95 22.89
C PRO A 69 -6.24 -17.36 24.13
N LEU A 70 -7.00 -16.63 24.94
CA LEU A 70 -6.55 -16.10 26.24
C LEU A 70 -7.03 -17.02 27.36
N GLY A 71 -6.19 -17.96 27.77
CA GLY A 71 -6.49 -18.95 28.80
C GLY A 71 -7.75 -19.76 28.44
N SER A 72 -8.63 -20.02 29.44
CA SER A 72 -9.89 -20.73 29.26
C SER A 72 -11.06 -19.83 28.81
N SER A 73 -10.82 -18.55 28.56
CA SER A 73 -11.87 -17.62 28.15
C SER A 73 -12.14 -17.68 26.64
N LYS A 74 -13.36 -17.27 26.23
CA LYS A 74 -13.72 -17.11 24.81
C LYS A 74 -13.01 -15.90 24.14
N ARG A 75 -12.16 -15.18 24.88
CA ARG A 75 -11.43 -14.00 24.37
C ARG A 75 -10.22 -14.47 23.58
N VAL A 76 -9.97 -13.79 22.47
CA VAL A 76 -8.83 -14.07 21.60
C VAL A 76 -7.97 -12.81 21.42
N GLU A 77 -6.69 -13.03 21.18
CA GLU A 77 -5.75 -12.03 20.68
C GLU A 77 -5.47 -12.31 19.20
N TYR A 78 -5.26 -11.23 18.46
CA TYR A 78 -4.84 -11.27 17.07
C TYR A 78 -3.36 -10.91 16.99
N ASN A 79 -2.55 -11.82 16.48
CA ASN A 79 -1.11 -11.64 16.37
C ASN A 79 -0.67 -11.82 14.93
N PHE A 80 0.43 -11.18 14.55
CA PHE A 80 0.99 -11.35 13.20
C PHE A 80 1.56 -12.75 13.00
N THR A 81 1.28 -13.33 11.83
CA THR A 81 2.05 -14.45 11.28
C THR A 81 3.39 -13.97 10.75
N ALA A 82 4.26 -14.90 10.31
CA ALA A 82 5.50 -14.53 9.62
C ALA A 82 5.23 -13.70 8.34
N ARG A 83 4.17 -14.07 7.58
CA ARG A 83 3.71 -13.32 6.41
C ARG A 83 3.23 -11.92 6.80
N GLY A 84 2.43 -11.80 7.84
CA GLY A 84 1.94 -10.51 8.33
C GLY A 84 3.05 -9.59 8.78
N LEU A 85 4.09 -10.11 9.44
CA LEU A 85 5.29 -9.35 9.82
C LEU A 85 6.02 -8.78 8.60
N GLY A 86 5.93 -9.41 7.43
CA GLY A 86 6.46 -8.88 6.18
C GLY A 86 5.89 -7.53 5.75
N LEU A 87 4.67 -7.17 6.24
CA LEU A 87 4.06 -5.85 6.00
C LEU A 87 4.68 -4.72 6.84
N PHE A 88 5.55 -5.03 7.81
CA PHE A 88 6.09 -4.02 8.73
C PHE A 88 6.79 -2.88 7.99
N GLY A 89 7.61 -3.18 7.00
CA GLY A 89 8.27 -2.17 6.18
C GLY A 89 7.29 -1.25 5.45
N ALA A 90 6.24 -1.81 4.86
CA ALA A 90 5.18 -1.03 4.22
C ALA A 90 4.43 -0.16 5.23
N SER A 91 4.18 -0.66 6.44
CA SER A 91 3.54 0.12 7.51
C SER A 91 4.39 1.32 7.94
N LEU A 92 5.70 1.16 8.05
CA LEU A 92 6.63 2.26 8.36
C LEU A 92 6.64 3.33 7.27
N LEU A 93 6.62 2.92 5.99
CA LEU A 93 6.52 3.84 4.86
C LEU A 93 5.16 4.56 4.81
N ALA A 94 4.07 3.86 5.13
CA ALA A 94 2.76 4.48 5.23
C ALA A 94 2.70 5.54 6.32
N GLN A 95 3.34 5.30 7.45
CA GLN A 95 3.45 6.28 8.54
C GLN A 95 4.29 7.49 8.12
N ASP A 96 5.38 7.28 7.41
CA ASP A 96 6.22 8.38 6.91
C ASP A 96 5.44 9.23 5.89
N LEU A 97 4.68 8.61 4.99
CA LEU A 97 3.76 9.31 4.09
C LEU A 97 2.68 10.09 4.85
N GLU A 98 2.13 9.53 5.93
CA GLU A 98 1.18 10.23 6.79
C GLU A 98 1.77 11.55 7.32
N ASN A 99 3.04 11.52 7.75
CA ASN A 99 3.77 12.69 8.21
C ASN A 99 4.04 13.70 7.07
N GLN A 100 4.47 13.21 5.90
CA GLN A 100 4.76 14.05 4.73
C GLN A 100 3.50 14.72 4.14
N TRP A 101 2.35 14.02 4.17
CA TRP A 101 1.09 14.51 3.59
C TRP A 101 0.24 15.30 4.58
N ARG A 102 0.69 15.43 5.82
CA ARG A 102 0.01 16.17 6.87
C ARG A 102 -0.16 17.63 6.49
N GLU A 103 -1.32 18.20 6.80
CA GLU A 103 -1.61 19.61 6.61
C GLU A 103 -1.74 20.32 7.96
N LYS A 104 -1.71 21.66 7.92
CA LYS A 104 -1.88 22.48 9.13
C LYS A 104 -3.23 22.20 9.78
N GLY A 105 -3.21 21.76 11.02
CA GLY A 105 -4.41 21.38 11.79
C GLY A 105 -4.69 19.88 11.83
N ASP A 106 -3.97 19.06 11.09
CA ASP A 106 -4.07 17.60 11.24
C ASP A 106 -3.49 17.18 12.61
N PRO A 107 -4.04 16.10 13.23
CA PRO A 107 -3.50 15.56 14.47
C PRO A 107 -2.05 15.15 14.30
N GLU A 108 -1.25 15.33 15.34
CA GLU A 108 0.14 14.89 15.31
C GLU A 108 0.23 13.37 15.24
N SER A 109 1.06 12.89 14.32
CA SER A 109 1.42 11.47 14.31
C SER A 109 2.37 11.19 15.48
N PRO A 110 2.23 10.03 16.13
CA PRO A 110 3.14 9.68 17.21
C PRO A 110 4.58 9.62 16.70
N VAL A 111 5.50 10.25 17.42
CA VAL A 111 6.93 10.16 17.13
C VAL A 111 7.38 8.75 17.47
N THR A 112 7.97 8.07 16.51
CA THR A 112 8.58 6.76 16.74
C THR A 112 10.09 6.88 16.88
N VAL A 113 10.67 6.06 17.73
CA VAL A 113 12.11 6.00 18.01
C VAL A 113 12.64 4.62 17.66
N HIS A 114 13.79 4.56 17.00
CA HIS A 114 14.51 3.33 16.76
C HIS A 114 15.37 3.01 17.99
N THR A 115 15.00 1.98 18.73
CA THR A 115 15.63 1.65 20.03
C THR A 115 17.11 1.29 19.92
N VAL A 116 17.55 0.83 18.74
CA VAL A 116 18.95 0.46 18.49
C VAL A 116 19.87 1.69 18.44
N CYS A 117 19.46 2.76 17.75
CA CYS A 117 20.27 3.98 17.62
C CYS A 117 19.75 5.16 18.43
N GLN A 118 18.62 5.02 19.14
CA GLN A 118 17.98 6.03 19.98
C GLN A 118 17.60 7.33 19.22
N GLN A 119 17.48 7.26 17.89
CA GLN A 119 17.10 8.39 17.07
C GLN A 119 15.62 8.28 16.64
N PRO A 120 14.95 9.41 16.36
CA PRO A 120 13.65 9.38 15.72
C PRO A 120 13.69 8.48 14.47
N PHE A 121 12.77 7.53 14.40
CA PHE A 121 12.80 6.57 13.29
C PHE A 121 12.36 7.25 11.99
N LYS A 122 13.21 7.17 10.99
CA LYS A 122 12.91 7.61 9.63
C LYS A 122 13.16 6.44 8.68
N PRO A 123 12.13 5.91 8.00
CA PRO A 123 12.32 4.80 7.07
C PRO A 123 13.10 5.27 5.83
N LYS A 124 14.04 4.44 5.39
CA LYS A 124 14.78 4.60 4.15
C LYS A 124 14.61 3.32 3.34
N ALA A 125 14.10 3.42 2.12
CA ALA A 125 13.97 2.30 1.21
C ALA A 125 15.27 2.13 0.43
N VAL A 126 15.87 0.94 0.48
CA VAL A 126 17.13 0.64 -0.19
C VAL A 126 17.01 -0.62 -1.06
N CYS A 127 17.83 -0.71 -2.08
CA CYS A 127 18.02 -1.96 -2.82
C CYS A 127 18.74 -2.98 -1.93
N ARG A 128 18.17 -4.18 -1.76
CA ARG A 128 18.77 -5.21 -0.93
C ARG A 128 20.16 -5.67 -1.43
N HIS A 129 20.40 -5.58 -2.74
CA HIS A 129 21.66 -6.00 -3.34
C HIS A 129 22.80 -5.00 -3.17
N CYS A 130 22.58 -3.74 -3.58
CA CYS A 130 23.65 -2.75 -3.59
C CYS A 130 23.56 -1.72 -2.46
N ARG A 131 22.51 -1.76 -1.64
CA ARG A 131 22.25 -0.85 -0.51
C ARG A 131 22.01 0.61 -0.89
N MET A 132 21.99 0.95 -2.17
CA MET A 132 21.63 2.29 -2.62
C MET A 132 20.16 2.59 -2.31
N GLU A 133 19.88 3.84 -1.94
CA GLU A 133 18.53 4.33 -1.74
C GLU A 133 17.72 4.24 -3.04
N LEU A 134 16.49 3.79 -2.93
CA LEU A 134 15.63 3.60 -4.09
C LEU A 134 14.98 4.91 -4.52
N LYS A 135 15.15 5.24 -5.78
CA LYS A 135 14.50 6.35 -6.46
C LYS A 135 13.69 5.82 -7.64
N PRO A 136 12.51 6.43 -7.95
CA PRO A 136 11.69 5.98 -9.07
C PRO A 136 12.45 5.91 -10.41
N GLU A 137 13.34 6.89 -10.67
CA GLU A 137 14.16 6.99 -11.87
C GLU A 137 15.19 5.88 -12.03
N ASP A 138 15.58 5.23 -10.94
CA ASP A 138 16.56 4.13 -10.94
C ASP A 138 15.93 2.78 -11.29
N ILE A 139 14.61 2.72 -11.42
CA ILE A 139 13.91 1.46 -11.65
C ILE A 139 13.56 1.31 -13.13
N GLN A 140 14.07 0.24 -13.70
CA GLN A 140 13.75 -0.17 -15.06
C GLN A 140 12.67 -1.24 -15.04
N TRP A 141 11.62 -1.01 -15.83
CA TRP A 141 10.58 -1.99 -16.02
C TRP A 141 10.88 -2.83 -17.25
N GLN A 142 11.00 -4.13 -17.08
CA GLN A 142 11.04 -5.04 -18.22
C GLN A 142 9.60 -5.19 -18.74
N ARG A 143 9.30 -4.60 -19.92
CA ARG A 143 8.04 -4.85 -20.60
C ARG A 143 7.99 -6.30 -21.04
N ILE A 144 6.97 -7.02 -20.59
CA ILE A 144 6.58 -8.29 -21.21
C ILE A 144 5.64 -7.89 -22.36
N GLU A 145 6.05 -8.16 -23.59
CA GLU A 145 5.36 -7.69 -24.80
C GLU A 145 3.96 -8.28 -25.05
N SER A 146 3.47 -9.14 -24.17
CA SER A 146 2.17 -9.79 -24.36
C SER A 146 1.34 -9.81 -23.09
N GLY A 147 0.12 -9.28 -23.12
CA GLY A 147 -0.89 -9.62 -22.17
C GLY A 147 -1.74 -8.55 -21.51
N TYR A 148 -1.75 -7.32 -21.99
CA TYR A 148 -2.70 -6.32 -21.49
C TYR A 148 -4.19 -6.67 -21.80
N SER A 149 -4.45 -7.46 -22.85
CA SER A 149 -5.81 -7.83 -23.23
C SER A 149 -6.51 -8.83 -22.31
N GLU A 150 -5.77 -9.60 -21.50
CA GLU A 150 -6.35 -10.61 -20.60
C GLU A 150 -6.71 -10.08 -19.20
N LEU A 151 -6.41 -8.83 -18.90
CA LEU A 151 -6.83 -8.16 -17.66
C LEU A 151 -8.36 -7.94 -17.58
N ILE A 152 -9.05 -8.15 -18.67
CA ILE A 152 -10.47 -7.82 -18.86
C ILE A 152 -11.40 -8.54 -17.86
N GLU A 153 -11.01 -9.70 -17.35
CA GLU A 153 -11.88 -10.47 -16.44
C GLU A 153 -11.70 -10.16 -14.94
N LEU A 154 -10.67 -9.42 -14.55
CA LEU A 154 -10.33 -9.17 -13.14
C LEU A 154 -11.15 -8.07 -12.47
N GLY A 155 -11.82 -7.23 -13.25
CA GLY A 155 -12.48 -6.01 -12.78
C GLY A 155 -13.77 -6.20 -11.97
N ASN A 156 -14.45 -7.34 -12.06
CA ASN A 156 -15.82 -7.48 -11.58
C ASN A 156 -16.02 -8.13 -10.21
N THR A 157 -14.99 -8.56 -9.50
CA THR A 157 -15.12 -9.31 -8.25
C THR A 157 -14.90 -8.48 -6.99
N GLY A 158 -15.48 -7.33 -6.88
CA GLY A 158 -15.36 -6.60 -5.61
C GLY A 158 -16.02 -5.23 -5.63
N ASN A 159 -17.20 -5.16 -5.07
CA ASN A 159 -17.94 -3.93 -4.82
C ASN A 159 -17.25 -3.16 -3.67
N SER A 160 -16.21 -2.37 -3.98
CA SER A 160 -15.65 -1.41 -3.05
C SER A 160 -16.65 -0.28 -2.84
N ARG A 161 -17.66 -0.52 -1.99
CA ARG A 161 -18.57 0.55 -1.55
C ARG A 161 -17.77 1.50 -0.68
N ARG A 162 -17.60 2.73 -1.16
CA ARG A 162 -17.23 3.86 -0.30
C ARG A 162 -18.25 3.95 0.82
N THR A 163 -17.88 3.55 2.03
CA THR A 163 -18.60 4.03 3.21
C THR A 163 -18.33 5.53 3.29
N ARG A 164 -19.41 6.32 3.08
CA ARG A 164 -19.43 7.73 3.47
C ARG A 164 -19.38 7.78 4.99
N ASP A 165 -18.20 7.65 5.54
CA ASP A 165 -18.03 7.84 6.97
C ASP A 165 -17.56 9.26 7.21
N SER A 166 -18.40 9.96 7.98
CA SER A 166 -18.17 11.26 8.58
C SER A 166 -16.75 11.34 9.16
N HIS A 167 -16.13 12.49 8.99
CA HIS A 167 -14.86 12.93 9.56
C HIS A 167 -14.71 12.53 11.03
N SER A 168 -14.20 11.35 11.32
CA SER A 168 -13.68 11.08 12.65
C SER A 168 -12.23 11.56 12.70
N SER A 169 -11.89 12.33 13.70
CA SER A 169 -10.57 12.91 13.97
C SER A 169 -9.42 11.88 14.09
N LYS A 170 -9.71 10.59 13.92
CA LYS A 170 -8.76 9.46 13.96
C LYS A 170 -8.46 8.86 12.57
N SER A 171 -8.82 9.57 11.50
CA SER A 171 -8.69 9.07 10.13
C SER A 171 -7.26 9.26 9.62
N SER A 172 -6.60 8.19 9.20
CA SER A 172 -5.35 8.25 8.45
C SER A 172 -5.61 8.82 7.06
N ARG A 173 -4.85 9.87 6.69
CA ARG A 173 -4.90 10.49 5.37
C ARG A 173 -4.44 9.52 4.30
N VAL A 174 -3.36 8.79 4.56
CA VAL A 174 -2.84 7.73 3.68
C VAL A 174 -3.91 6.66 3.45
N ALA A 175 -4.52 6.11 4.51
CA ALA A 175 -5.57 5.13 4.37
C ALA A 175 -6.82 5.66 3.66
N SER A 176 -7.11 6.96 3.77
CA SER A 176 -8.24 7.59 3.10
C SER A 176 -8.00 7.86 1.61
N LEU A 177 -6.76 8.22 1.25
CA LEU A 177 -6.38 8.59 -0.13
C LEU A 177 -6.02 7.37 -0.98
N ILE A 178 -5.27 6.43 -0.42
CA ILE A 178 -4.77 5.26 -1.14
C ILE A 178 -5.30 3.93 -0.59
N GLY A 179 -6.22 3.97 0.36
CA GLY A 179 -6.85 2.79 0.96
C GLY A 179 -8.02 2.26 0.13
N ASP A 180 -7.87 2.19 -1.17
CA ASP A 180 -8.73 1.40 -2.05
C ASP A 180 -7.89 0.83 -3.22
N ARG A 181 -8.27 -0.36 -3.67
CA ARG A 181 -7.49 -1.08 -4.70
C ARG A 181 -7.37 -0.31 -6.01
N TRP A 182 -8.40 0.45 -6.41
CA TRP A 182 -8.38 1.19 -7.67
C TRP A 182 -7.36 2.31 -7.64
N THR A 183 -7.29 3.04 -6.53
CA THR A 183 -6.27 4.08 -6.34
C THR A 183 -4.87 3.49 -6.36
N LEU A 184 -4.63 2.36 -5.69
CA LEU A 184 -3.34 1.67 -5.73
C LEU A 184 -2.98 1.17 -7.13
N LEU A 185 -3.94 0.61 -7.87
CA LEU A 185 -3.73 0.18 -9.25
C LEU A 185 -3.45 1.36 -10.19
N ILE A 186 -4.12 2.49 -10.02
CA ILE A 186 -3.84 3.72 -10.80
C ILE A 186 -2.42 4.22 -10.50
N LEU A 187 -2.00 4.25 -9.24
CA LEU A 187 -0.62 4.63 -8.87
C LEU A 187 0.41 3.68 -9.49
N ILE A 188 0.16 2.37 -9.44
CA ILE A 188 1.03 1.37 -10.10
C ILE A 188 1.11 1.65 -11.61
N ALA A 189 -0.02 1.90 -12.27
CA ALA A 189 -0.06 2.20 -13.70
C ALA A 189 0.69 3.50 -14.02
N CYS A 190 0.58 4.54 -13.18
CA CYS A 190 1.37 5.77 -13.33
C CYS A 190 2.87 5.50 -13.25
N PHE A 191 3.31 4.69 -12.29
CA PHE A 191 4.73 4.30 -12.17
C PHE A 191 5.20 3.46 -13.36
N LEU A 192 4.28 2.81 -14.07
CA LEU A 192 4.53 2.10 -15.33
C LEU A 192 4.51 3.03 -16.57
N GLY A 193 4.25 4.33 -16.37
CA GLY A 193 4.23 5.34 -17.44
C GLY A 193 2.87 5.55 -18.09
N THR A 194 1.78 5.03 -17.52
CA THR A 194 0.43 5.31 -18.00
C THR A 194 0.02 6.72 -17.62
N THR A 195 -0.42 7.51 -18.62
CA THR A 195 -0.79 8.93 -18.42
C THR A 195 -2.18 9.26 -18.96
N ARG A 196 -2.75 8.47 -19.90
CA ARG A 196 -4.00 8.81 -20.57
C ARG A 196 -5.19 8.07 -19.96
N PHE A 197 -6.34 8.74 -19.97
CA PHE A 197 -7.58 8.18 -19.41
C PHE A 197 -7.97 6.84 -20.07
N ASP A 198 -7.90 6.79 -21.41
CA ASP A 198 -8.28 5.59 -22.17
C ASP A 198 -7.33 4.42 -21.85
N ASP A 199 -6.02 4.71 -21.71
CA ASP A 199 -5.02 3.70 -21.34
C ASP A 199 -5.26 3.16 -19.92
N PHE A 200 -5.56 4.01 -18.95
CA PHE A 200 -5.96 3.56 -17.59
C PHE A 200 -7.20 2.69 -17.65
N SER A 201 -8.24 3.13 -18.40
CA SER A 201 -9.50 2.39 -18.49
C SER A 201 -9.29 1.01 -19.09
N GLN A 202 -8.49 0.92 -20.17
CA GLN A 202 -8.20 -0.33 -20.85
C GLN A 202 -7.31 -1.25 -20.02
N GLN A 203 -6.17 -0.73 -19.50
CA GLN A 203 -5.18 -1.53 -18.77
C GLN A 203 -5.71 -2.08 -17.45
N LEU A 204 -6.51 -1.30 -16.74
CA LEU A 204 -7.05 -1.68 -15.43
C LEU A 204 -8.45 -2.31 -15.54
N ASN A 205 -9.05 -2.33 -16.71
CA ASN A 205 -10.46 -2.69 -16.93
C ASN A 205 -11.38 -2.01 -15.88
N ILE A 206 -11.16 -0.74 -15.64
CA ILE A 206 -11.91 0.06 -14.67
C ILE A 206 -13.06 0.80 -15.37
N ALA A 207 -14.24 0.75 -14.78
CA ALA A 207 -15.38 1.49 -15.30
C ALA A 207 -15.07 3.01 -15.34
N PRO A 208 -15.40 3.71 -16.45
CA PRO A 208 -15.07 5.13 -16.65
C PRO A 208 -15.52 6.05 -15.49
N GLY A 209 -16.69 5.77 -14.92
CA GLY A 209 -17.20 6.53 -13.76
C GLY A 209 -16.31 6.37 -12.52
N ILE A 210 -15.86 5.15 -12.21
CA ILE A 210 -14.97 4.87 -11.09
C ILE A 210 -13.61 5.54 -11.33
N LEU A 211 -13.04 5.37 -12.53
CA LEU A 211 -11.78 6.01 -12.89
C LEU A 211 -11.84 7.53 -12.74
N THR A 212 -12.90 8.15 -13.24
CA THR A 212 -13.11 9.60 -13.11
C THR A 212 -13.12 10.05 -11.65
N GLU A 213 -13.83 9.31 -10.77
CA GLU A 213 -13.87 9.63 -9.35
C GLU A 213 -12.50 9.50 -8.68
N ARG A 214 -11.75 8.44 -9.00
CA ARG A 214 -10.43 8.20 -8.40
C ARG A 214 -9.40 9.24 -8.88
N LEU A 215 -9.37 9.56 -10.17
CA LEU A 215 -8.51 10.62 -10.70
C LEU A 215 -8.84 11.98 -10.08
N LYS A 216 -10.13 12.33 -9.94
CA LYS A 216 -10.54 13.55 -9.22
C LYS A 216 -10.07 13.54 -7.77
N SER A 217 -10.20 12.42 -7.06
CA SER A 217 -9.75 12.29 -5.67
C SER A 217 -8.24 12.49 -5.54
N LEU A 218 -7.45 11.86 -6.42
CA LEU A 218 -5.99 11.99 -6.47
C LEU A 218 -5.55 13.43 -6.78
N MET A 219 -6.22 14.10 -7.73
CA MET A 219 -5.95 15.51 -8.02
C MET A 219 -6.33 16.44 -6.87
N SER A 220 -7.48 16.23 -6.23
CA SER A 220 -7.92 17.03 -5.08
C SER A 220 -6.97 16.88 -3.88
N ALA A 221 -6.33 15.71 -3.75
CA ALA A 221 -5.31 15.45 -2.72
C ALA A 221 -3.92 15.99 -3.08
N GLY A 222 -3.76 16.55 -4.30
CA GLY A 222 -2.50 17.06 -4.80
C GLY A 222 -1.48 15.96 -5.14
N LEU A 223 -1.93 14.72 -5.36
CA LEU A 223 -1.07 13.60 -5.76
C LEU A 223 -0.88 13.51 -7.26
N MET A 224 -1.81 14.07 -8.02
CA MET A 224 -1.78 14.11 -9.49
C MET A 224 -2.15 15.49 -10.01
N THR A 225 -1.65 15.78 -11.19
CA THR A 225 -2.08 16.90 -12.04
C THR A 225 -2.59 16.37 -13.37
N ARG A 226 -3.27 17.22 -14.13
CA ARG A 226 -3.64 16.91 -15.51
C ARG A 226 -3.29 18.07 -16.43
N GLU A 227 -2.86 17.74 -17.63
CA GLU A 227 -2.59 18.70 -18.69
C GLU A 227 -3.39 18.35 -19.93
N THR A 228 -3.83 19.36 -20.68
CA THR A 228 -4.59 19.17 -21.90
C THR A 228 -3.63 18.92 -23.05
N TYR A 229 -3.69 17.76 -23.69
CA TYR A 229 -2.90 17.46 -24.90
C TYR A 229 -3.69 17.60 -26.21
N SER A 230 -5.02 17.68 -26.16
CA SER A 230 -5.91 17.95 -27.30
C SER A 230 -7.06 18.87 -26.83
N SER A 231 -7.37 19.87 -27.65
CA SER A 231 -8.40 20.86 -27.31
C SER A 231 -9.77 20.52 -27.89
N ASN A 232 -9.85 19.75 -28.96
CA ASN A 232 -11.11 19.43 -29.63
C ASN A 232 -11.16 17.97 -30.13
N PRO A 233 -11.84 17.06 -29.41
CA PRO A 233 -12.41 17.23 -28.08
C PRO A 233 -11.30 17.35 -27.01
N PRO A 234 -11.59 17.97 -25.84
CA PRO A 234 -10.60 18.07 -24.77
C PRO A 234 -10.15 16.71 -24.27
N ARG A 235 -8.84 16.45 -24.33
CA ARG A 235 -8.20 15.23 -23.83
C ARG A 235 -7.07 15.59 -22.89
N TYR A 236 -6.87 14.76 -21.86
CA TYR A 236 -5.97 15.06 -20.77
C TYR A 236 -4.96 13.94 -20.54
N GLU A 237 -3.74 14.34 -20.22
CA GLU A 237 -2.73 13.49 -19.60
C GLU A 237 -2.66 13.74 -18.10
N TYR A 238 -2.52 12.67 -17.34
CA TYR A 238 -2.48 12.68 -15.88
C TYR A 238 -1.08 12.26 -15.43
N THR A 239 -0.44 13.09 -14.61
CA THR A 239 0.92 12.85 -14.11
C THR A 239 0.98 12.98 -12.61
N LEU A 240 1.89 12.25 -11.96
CA LEU A 240 2.12 12.35 -10.53
C LEU A 240 2.85 13.65 -10.20
N THR A 241 2.42 14.30 -9.12
CA THR A 241 3.17 15.40 -8.50
C THR A 241 4.33 14.85 -7.68
N PRO A 242 5.28 15.68 -7.19
CA PRO A 242 6.28 15.22 -6.21
C PRO A 242 5.66 14.54 -4.98
N LYS A 243 4.49 15.04 -4.52
CA LYS A 243 3.72 14.42 -3.43
C LYS A 243 3.19 13.04 -3.83
N GLY A 244 2.74 12.86 -5.07
CA GLY A 244 2.33 11.56 -5.59
C GLY A 244 3.50 10.60 -5.75
N HIS A 245 4.63 11.07 -6.25
CA HIS A 245 5.86 10.28 -6.37
C HIS A 245 6.38 9.77 -5.02
N ALA A 246 6.17 10.50 -3.92
CA ALA A 246 6.56 10.04 -2.59
C ALA A 246 5.90 8.70 -2.19
N SER A 247 4.74 8.34 -2.78
CA SER A 247 4.09 7.05 -2.52
C SER A 247 4.79 5.85 -3.15
N TYR A 248 5.79 6.06 -4.02
CA TYR A 248 6.44 5.02 -4.81
C TYR A 248 6.97 3.86 -3.95
N THR A 249 7.79 4.15 -2.95
CA THR A 249 8.41 3.11 -2.12
C THR A 249 7.39 2.30 -1.33
N PHE A 250 6.30 2.94 -0.88
CA PHE A 250 5.18 2.25 -0.22
C PHE A 250 4.45 1.31 -1.19
N VAL A 251 4.14 1.77 -2.40
CA VAL A 251 3.47 0.95 -3.42
C VAL A 251 4.33 -0.25 -3.81
N ILE A 252 5.65 -0.05 -3.97
CA ILE A 252 6.60 -1.13 -4.25
C ILE A 252 6.70 -2.13 -3.09
N ALA A 253 6.70 -1.65 -1.84
CA ALA A 253 6.72 -2.53 -0.67
C ALA A 253 5.48 -3.43 -0.60
N LEU A 254 4.29 -2.87 -0.85
CA LEU A 254 3.05 -3.65 -0.92
C LEU A 254 3.09 -4.68 -2.05
N ARG A 255 3.50 -4.25 -3.25
CA ARG A 255 3.65 -5.15 -4.40
C ARG A 255 4.61 -6.30 -4.09
N GLN A 256 5.77 -6.00 -3.54
CA GLN A 256 6.76 -7.02 -3.19
C GLN A 256 6.18 -8.02 -2.19
N TRP A 257 5.54 -7.55 -1.11
CA TRP A 257 4.91 -8.42 -0.10
C TRP A 257 3.83 -9.32 -0.70
N ILE A 258 3.00 -8.78 -1.61
CA ILE A 258 1.96 -9.55 -2.29
C ILE A 258 2.58 -10.69 -3.10
N LEU A 259 3.60 -10.38 -3.90
CA LEU A 259 4.24 -11.37 -4.77
C LEU A 259 5.05 -12.41 -3.99
N GLU A 260 5.72 -12.03 -2.91
CA GLU A 260 6.44 -12.95 -2.03
C GLU A 260 5.50 -13.93 -1.29
N GLY A 261 4.24 -13.55 -1.11
CA GLY A 261 3.22 -14.40 -0.50
C GLY A 261 2.56 -15.41 -1.43
N CYS A 262 2.91 -15.40 -2.71
CA CYS A 262 2.37 -16.34 -3.68
C CYS A 262 3.15 -17.65 -3.64
N ARG A 263 2.39 -18.75 -3.62
CA ARG A 263 2.96 -20.10 -3.67
C ARG A 263 3.43 -20.51 -5.06
N ASP A 264 2.88 -19.87 -6.08
CA ASP A 264 3.28 -20.10 -7.46
C ASP A 264 4.53 -19.26 -7.76
N GLU A 265 5.51 -19.84 -8.43
CA GLU A 265 6.67 -19.15 -8.96
C GLU A 265 6.23 -18.19 -10.08
N LEU A 266 5.60 -17.09 -9.69
CA LEU A 266 5.37 -15.99 -10.61
C LEU A 266 6.75 -15.46 -10.99
N PRO A 267 7.01 -15.25 -12.29
CA PRO A 267 8.27 -14.70 -12.71
C PRO A 267 8.51 -13.43 -11.89
N ALA A 268 9.63 -13.47 -11.14
CA ALA A 268 10.02 -12.41 -10.21
C ALA A 268 10.30 -11.15 -11.01
N ALA A 269 9.30 -10.65 -11.56
CA ALA A 269 9.17 -9.46 -12.20
C ALA A 269 10.10 -8.78 -13.08
N ASN A 270 9.73 -7.98 -13.51
CA ASN A 270 9.81 -6.94 -14.46
C ASN A 270 10.37 -5.63 -13.90
N MET A 271 10.97 -5.65 -12.73
CA MET A 271 11.61 -4.48 -12.10
C MET A 271 13.07 -4.78 -11.85
N ILE A 272 13.93 -4.02 -12.51
CA ILE A 272 15.39 -4.08 -12.35
C ILE A 272 15.85 -2.79 -11.69
N HIS A 273 16.70 -2.89 -10.70
CA HIS A 273 17.40 -1.74 -10.14
C HIS A 273 18.57 -1.37 -11.07
N GLY A 274 18.39 -0.31 -11.86
CA GLY A 274 19.34 0.11 -12.89
C GLY A 274 20.78 0.22 -12.41
N PRO A 275 21.07 0.89 -11.25
CA PRO A 275 22.44 1.04 -10.77
C PRO A 275 23.20 -0.27 -10.54
N CYS A 276 22.54 -1.37 -10.21
CA CYS A 276 23.22 -2.66 -9.99
C CYS A 276 22.80 -3.75 -10.97
N GLY A 277 21.83 -3.50 -11.86
CA GLY A 277 21.36 -4.48 -12.84
C GLY A 277 20.64 -5.71 -12.27
N GLN A 278 20.36 -5.74 -10.97
CA GLN A 278 19.72 -6.88 -10.31
C GLN A 278 18.20 -6.72 -10.22
N PRO A 279 17.45 -7.84 -10.20
CA PRO A 279 16.02 -7.79 -9.90
C PRO A 279 15.78 -7.01 -8.61
N LEU A 280 14.84 -6.05 -8.67
CA LEU A 280 14.57 -5.18 -7.54
C LEU A 280 14.02 -5.99 -6.36
N LYS A 281 14.75 -5.94 -5.26
CA LYS A 281 14.29 -6.34 -3.93
C LYS A 281 14.48 -5.17 -2.99
N GLN A 282 13.37 -4.58 -2.56
CA GLN A 282 13.38 -3.47 -1.63
C GLN A 282 13.56 -3.98 -0.20
N GLU A 283 14.36 -3.26 0.57
CA GLU A 283 14.47 -3.43 2.02
C GLU A 283 14.28 -2.07 2.69
N ILE A 284 13.57 -2.06 3.83
CA ILE A 284 13.41 -0.85 4.63
C ILE A 284 14.43 -0.88 5.75
N VAL A 285 15.16 0.22 5.90
CA VAL A 285 16.19 0.39 6.93
C VAL A 285 15.94 1.70 7.68
N CYS A 286 16.56 1.82 8.84
CA CYS A 286 16.60 3.09 9.58
C CYS A 286 17.51 4.09 8.83
N GLY A 287 17.00 5.29 8.53
CA GLY A 287 17.75 6.34 7.84
C GLY A 287 18.96 6.88 8.61
N HIS A 288 19.10 6.57 9.92
CA HIS A 288 20.23 6.98 10.74
C HIS A 288 21.31 5.91 10.85
N CYS A 289 20.94 4.65 11.18
CA CYS A 289 21.93 3.60 11.42
C CYS A 289 21.95 2.52 10.35
N GLU A 290 21.13 2.62 9.34
CA GLU A 290 20.98 1.72 8.18
C GLU A 290 20.68 0.25 8.54
N GLN A 291 20.34 -0.03 9.81
CA GLN A 291 19.90 -1.36 10.22
C GLN A 291 18.45 -1.59 9.84
N LYS A 292 18.13 -2.85 9.49
CA LYS A 292 16.75 -3.29 9.27
C LYS A 292 15.99 -3.27 10.58
N PRO A 293 14.88 -2.52 10.70
CA PRO A 293 14.09 -2.48 11.93
C PRO A 293 13.21 -3.73 12.05
N TRP A 294 13.02 -4.18 13.29
CA TRP A 294 11.99 -5.14 13.66
C TRP A 294 10.86 -4.41 14.40
N PRO A 295 9.63 -4.96 14.48
CA PRO A 295 8.53 -4.31 15.20
C PRO A 295 8.86 -3.92 16.65
N ARG A 296 9.70 -4.70 17.33
CA ARG A 296 10.17 -4.41 18.70
C ARG A 296 11.20 -3.28 18.79
N ASP A 297 11.81 -2.92 17.67
CA ASP A 297 12.89 -1.92 17.62
C ASP A 297 12.36 -0.52 17.29
N VAL A 298 11.08 -0.40 16.91
CA VAL A 298 10.44 0.89 16.61
C VAL A 298 9.29 1.08 17.59
N VAL A 299 9.49 1.98 18.52
CA VAL A 299 8.54 2.24 19.61
C VAL A 299 8.00 3.66 19.52
N ILE A 300 6.74 3.85 19.92
CA ILE A 300 6.20 5.20 20.10
C ILE A 300 6.91 5.84 21.28
N LYS A 301 7.43 7.06 21.08
CA LYS A 301 7.94 7.88 22.17
C LYS A 301 6.74 8.32 23.01
N ASN A 302 6.63 7.79 24.21
CA ASN A 302 5.74 8.33 25.23
C ASN A 302 6.44 9.54 25.84
N ASP A 303 5.81 10.71 25.73
CA ASP A 303 6.24 11.91 26.44
C ASP A 303 6.14 11.74 27.96
#